data_3354d0d884c78a24ea990cf91c9cc1cf
#
_entry.id   3354d0d884c78a24ea990cf91c9cc1cf
#
_cell.length_a   1.000
_cell.length_b   1.000
_cell.length_c   1.000
_cell.angle_alpha   90.00
_cell.angle_beta   90.00
_cell.angle_gamma   90.00
#
_symmetry.space_group_name_H-M   'P 1'
#
loop_
_entity.id
_entity.type
_entity.pdbx_description
1 polymer ?
#
loop_
_entity_poly.entity_id
_entity_poly.type
_entity_poly.pdbx_seq_one_letter_code
_entity_poly.pdbx_strand_id
1 'polypeptide(L)'
;MTKVAILYDFDKTLCGKDMQEYSLIPSLGYENPKDFWKEVTSLANEHNMDAISAYLYLLQKKFEEMGQPLTKQQFEGVGKGIVLYNGVDTWFKRINKYGKKLGLEVEHYIISSGMKEIIENVMVADEFKHIYACSYFYDENEFARWPAQIVNYTTKTQYIFRINKQVLDENDSEDLNTYIDPKLRPIPLTKMVYVADGLTDVPCMRLIKEYGGRSVAVYNEKSVKAKKIAEKLIREERANY
;
A
#
# COMPACT_ATOMS: atom_id res chain seq x y z
N MET A 1 6.02 4.69 26.45
CA MET A 1 6.85 3.74 25.68
C MET A 1 7.35 4.45 24.44
N THR A 2 8.51 4.05 23.93
CA THR A 2 9.01 4.59 22.67
C THR A 2 8.24 4.00 21.51
N LYS A 3 7.71 4.85 20.61
CA LYS A 3 6.97 4.40 19.43
C LYS A 3 7.92 3.97 18.32
N VAL A 4 7.56 2.89 17.63
CA VAL A 4 8.19 2.36 16.42
C VAL A 4 7.09 2.14 15.39
N ALA A 5 7.28 2.58 14.15
CA ALA A 5 6.33 2.33 13.08
C ALA A 5 6.87 1.26 12.11
N ILE A 6 6.02 0.31 11.77
CA ILE A 6 6.28 -0.62 10.67
C ILE A 6 5.29 -0.27 9.55
N LEU A 7 5.84 0.10 8.40
CA LEU A 7 5.10 0.52 7.23
C LEU A 7 5.17 -0.60 6.20
N TYR A 8 4.04 -1.03 5.69
CA TYR A 8 3.95 -2.12 4.72
C TYR A 8 3.38 -1.62 3.39
N ASP A 9 3.97 -2.05 2.29
CA ASP A 9 3.21 -2.22 1.08
C ASP A 9 2.25 -3.41 1.25
N PHE A 10 1.22 -3.54 0.40
CA PHE A 10 0.21 -4.58 0.57
C PHE A 10 0.35 -5.70 -0.45
N ASP A 11 0.26 -5.37 -1.74
CA ASP A 11 0.27 -6.35 -2.83
C ASP A 11 1.63 -7.05 -2.95
N LYS A 12 1.64 -8.38 -3.02
CA LYS A 12 2.86 -9.21 -3.06
C LYS A 12 3.77 -9.07 -1.83
N THR A 13 3.37 -8.22 -0.87
CA THR A 13 4.05 -8.02 0.42
C THR A 13 3.33 -8.76 1.55
N LEU A 14 2.02 -8.57 1.72
CA LEU A 14 1.20 -9.26 2.69
C LEU A 14 0.33 -10.36 2.07
N CYS A 15 0.09 -10.31 0.76
CA CYS A 15 -0.66 -11.30 -0.02
C CYS A 15 0.09 -11.69 -1.30
N GLY A 16 -0.37 -12.73 -1.99
CA GLY A 16 0.41 -13.38 -3.06
C GLY A 16 0.37 -12.73 -4.43
N LYS A 17 -0.56 -11.79 -4.68
CA LYS A 17 -0.77 -11.15 -5.99
C LYS A 17 -1.40 -9.77 -5.81
N ASP A 18 -1.58 -9.02 -6.88
CA ASP A 18 -2.28 -7.74 -6.82
C ASP A 18 -3.74 -7.97 -6.37
N MET A 19 -4.24 -7.14 -5.45
CA MET A 19 -5.54 -7.34 -4.79
C MET A 19 -6.70 -7.43 -5.78
N GLN A 20 -6.61 -6.71 -6.89
CA GLN A 20 -7.61 -6.71 -7.94
C GLN A 20 -7.71 -8.05 -8.68
N GLU A 21 -6.64 -8.84 -8.67
CA GLU A 21 -6.56 -10.14 -9.33
C GLU A 21 -7.33 -11.26 -8.60
N TYR A 22 -7.80 -11.00 -7.37
CA TYR A 22 -8.53 -12.03 -6.60
C TYR A 22 -9.94 -12.26 -7.18
N SER A 23 -10.71 -11.21 -7.39
CA SER A 23 -12.05 -11.33 -7.95
C SER A 23 -12.48 -10.14 -8.82
N LEU A 24 -11.88 -8.97 -8.66
CA LEU A 24 -12.31 -7.77 -9.36
C LEU A 24 -12.02 -7.84 -10.87
N ILE A 25 -10.76 -8.11 -11.27
CA ILE A 25 -10.39 -8.27 -12.67
C ILE A 25 -11.12 -9.43 -13.33
N PRO A 26 -11.26 -10.62 -12.70
CA PRO A 26 -12.10 -11.69 -13.23
C PRO A 26 -13.57 -11.28 -13.44
N SER A 27 -14.16 -10.47 -12.55
CA SER A 27 -15.54 -10.01 -12.72
C SER A 27 -15.74 -9.09 -13.92
N LEU A 28 -14.68 -8.47 -14.43
CA LEU A 28 -14.67 -7.68 -15.66
C LEU A 28 -14.54 -8.54 -16.94
N GLY A 29 -14.52 -9.87 -16.81
CA GLY A 29 -14.44 -10.80 -17.95
C GLY A 29 -13.00 -11.10 -18.44
N TYR A 30 -11.97 -10.66 -17.73
CA TYR A 30 -10.60 -11.03 -18.05
C TYR A 30 -10.25 -12.43 -17.52
N GLU A 31 -10.00 -13.37 -18.41
CA GLU A 31 -9.53 -14.72 -18.03
C GLU A 31 -8.10 -14.66 -17.46
N ASN A 32 -7.26 -13.77 -18.00
CA ASN A 32 -5.90 -13.57 -17.54
C ASN A 32 -5.72 -12.12 -17.05
N PRO A 33 -5.43 -11.90 -15.76
CA PRO A 33 -5.22 -10.56 -15.20
C PRO A 33 -4.14 -9.74 -15.93
N LYS A 34 -3.17 -10.42 -16.56
CA LYS A 34 -2.13 -9.73 -17.34
C LYS A 34 -2.69 -8.94 -18.51
N ASP A 35 -3.83 -9.32 -19.06
CA ASP A 35 -4.40 -8.63 -20.21
C ASP A 35 -5.04 -7.31 -19.77
N PHE A 36 -5.65 -7.27 -18.59
CA PHE A 36 -6.07 -6.02 -17.95
C PHE A 36 -4.87 -5.07 -17.73
N TRP A 37 -3.78 -5.57 -17.13
CA TRP A 37 -2.59 -4.74 -16.87
C TRP A 37 -1.88 -4.27 -18.14
N LYS A 38 -1.95 -5.03 -19.24
CA LYS A 38 -1.49 -4.57 -20.56
C LYS A 38 -2.36 -3.41 -21.08
N GLU A 39 -3.68 -3.51 -20.95
CA GLU A 39 -4.60 -2.45 -21.36
C GLU A 39 -4.36 -1.17 -20.55
N VAL A 40 -4.16 -1.29 -19.23
CA VAL A 40 -3.73 -0.16 -18.37
C VAL A 40 -2.43 0.48 -18.89
N THR A 41 -1.42 -0.34 -19.20
CA THR A 41 -0.12 0.14 -19.70
C THR A 41 -0.26 0.83 -21.05
N SER A 42 -1.05 0.27 -21.99
CA SER A 42 -1.33 0.89 -23.29
C SER A 42 -1.99 2.26 -23.12
N LEU A 43 -3.04 2.31 -22.29
CA LEU A 43 -3.75 3.55 -22.00
C LEU A 43 -2.84 4.62 -21.39
N ALA A 44 -2.01 4.24 -20.42
CA ALA A 44 -1.06 5.15 -19.80
C ALA A 44 -0.07 5.72 -20.81
N ASN A 45 0.49 4.89 -21.69
CA ASN A 45 1.44 5.31 -22.71
C ASN A 45 0.81 6.19 -23.80
N GLU A 46 -0.38 5.83 -24.26
CA GLU A 46 -1.08 6.57 -25.34
C GLU A 46 -1.46 7.99 -24.90
N HIS A 47 -1.84 8.15 -23.64
CA HIS A 47 -2.34 9.40 -23.10
C HIS A 47 -1.39 10.12 -22.15
N ASN A 48 -0.15 9.65 -21.97
CA ASN A 48 0.81 10.18 -21.00
C ASN A 48 0.25 10.25 -19.58
N MET A 49 -0.50 9.23 -19.17
CA MET A 49 -1.10 9.14 -17.85
C MET A 49 -0.15 8.44 -16.86
N ASP A 50 -0.27 8.82 -15.59
CA ASP A 50 0.25 8.00 -14.49
C ASP A 50 -0.43 6.62 -14.51
N ALA A 51 0.35 5.54 -14.32
CA ALA A 51 -0.16 4.18 -14.45
C ALA A 51 -1.27 3.86 -13.43
N ILE A 52 -1.22 4.45 -12.23
CA ILE A 52 -2.26 4.25 -11.21
C ILE A 52 -3.53 5.01 -11.60
N SER A 53 -3.40 6.24 -12.14
CA SER A 53 -4.52 6.99 -12.70
C SER A 53 -5.19 6.23 -13.86
N ALA A 54 -4.37 5.65 -14.76
CA ALA A 54 -4.87 4.87 -15.89
C ALA A 54 -5.62 3.61 -15.42
N TYR A 55 -5.10 2.93 -14.41
CA TYR A 55 -5.76 1.76 -13.81
C TYR A 55 -7.13 2.14 -13.20
N LEU A 56 -7.20 3.20 -12.40
CA LEU A 56 -8.45 3.64 -11.78
C LEU A 56 -9.48 4.06 -12.84
N TYR A 57 -9.05 4.79 -13.87
CA TYR A 57 -9.90 5.18 -14.99
C TYR A 57 -10.43 3.95 -15.75
N LEU A 58 -9.52 3.01 -16.12
CA LEU A 58 -9.92 1.81 -16.86
C LEU A 58 -10.90 0.96 -16.06
N LEU A 59 -10.68 0.81 -14.76
CA LEU A 59 -11.57 0.09 -13.86
C LEU A 59 -12.99 0.66 -13.92
N GLN A 60 -13.13 1.97 -13.73
CA GLN A 60 -14.44 2.64 -13.79
C GLN A 60 -15.09 2.48 -15.18
N LYS A 61 -14.31 2.72 -16.24
CA LYS A 61 -14.79 2.57 -17.63
C LYS A 61 -15.32 1.17 -17.92
N LYS A 62 -14.64 0.12 -17.45
CA LYS A 62 -15.10 -1.26 -17.66
C LYS A 62 -16.44 -1.54 -16.99
N PHE A 63 -16.67 -1.03 -15.78
CA PHE A 63 -17.98 -1.15 -15.13
C PHE A 63 -19.06 -0.38 -15.88
N GLU A 64 -18.76 0.81 -16.40
CA GLU A 64 -19.68 1.59 -17.26
C GLU A 64 -20.01 0.83 -18.55
N GLU A 65 -19.02 0.23 -19.22
CA GLU A 65 -19.22 -0.59 -20.44
C GLU A 65 -20.11 -1.82 -20.18
N MET A 66 -20.09 -2.36 -18.96
CA MET A 66 -20.99 -3.44 -18.53
C MET A 66 -22.40 -2.97 -18.15
N GLY A 67 -22.65 -1.66 -18.17
CA GLY A 67 -23.91 -1.08 -17.70
C GLY A 67 -24.12 -1.20 -16.19
N GLN A 68 -23.05 -1.38 -15.41
CA GLN A 68 -23.08 -1.54 -13.96
C GLN A 68 -22.31 -0.41 -13.28
N PRO A 69 -22.79 0.17 -12.17
CA PRO A 69 -22.01 1.09 -11.41
C PRO A 69 -20.89 0.36 -10.65
N LEU A 70 -19.73 0.99 -10.57
CA LEU A 70 -18.70 0.57 -9.64
C LEU A 70 -19.10 1.03 -8.23
N THR A 71 -19.22 0.12 -7.28
CA THR A 71 -19.72 0.40 -5.94
C THR A 71 -18.69 0.09 -4.86
N LYS A 72 -18.83 0.74 -3.71
CA LYS A 72 -18.03 0.46 -2.52
C LYS A 72 -18.15 -1.01 -2.09
N GLN A 73 -19.35 -1.56 -2.11
CA GLN A 73 -19.63 -2.95 -1.71
C GLN A 73 -18.84 -3.99 -2.55
N GLN A 74 -18.59 -3.72 -3.84
CA GLN A 74 -17.80 -4.62 -4.68
C GLN A 74 -16.35 -4.72 -4.16
N PHE A 75 -15.74 -3.61 -3.78
CA PHE A 75 -14.41 -3.60 -3.19
C PHE A 75 -14.37 -4.33 -1.84
N GLU A 76 -15.35 -4.12 -0.98
CA GLU A 76 -15.48 -4.82 0.31
C GLU A 76 -15.54 -6.34 0.12
N GLY A 77 -16.29 -6.80 -0.89
CA GLY A 77 -16.36 -8.23 -1.26
C GLY A 77 -15.01 -8.80 -1.67
N VAL A 78 -14.20 -8.04 -2.42
CA VAL A 78 -12.84 -8.42 -2.79
C VAL A 78 -11.96 -8.56 -1.54
N GLY A 79 -12.01 -7.60 -0.63
CA GLY A 79 -11.20 -7.59 0.60
C GLY A 79 -11.40 -8.84 1.46
N LYS A 80 -12.65 -9.27 1.63
CA LYS A 80 -13.01 -10.50 2.36
C LYS A 80 -12.46 -11.77 1.71
N GLY A 81 -12.19 -11.75 0.41
CA GLY A 81 -11.63 -12.87 -0.36
C GLY A 81 -10.11 -12.89 -0.49
N ILE A 82 -9.40 -11.91 0.06
CA ILE A 82 -7.94 -11.84 0.00
C ILE A 82 -7.29 -12.96 0.83
N VAL A 83 -6.39 -13.70 0.20
CA VAL A 83 -5.58 -14.73 0.87
C VAL A 83 -4.22 -14.14 1.21
N LEU A 84 -3.98 -13.95 2.50
CA LEU A 84 -2.70 -13.46 3.02
C LEU A 84 -1.63 -14.56 2.99
N TYR A 85 -0.36 -14.17 2.99
CA TYR A 85 0.74 -15.12 3.17
C TYR A 85 0.67 -15.80 4.55
N ASN A 86 1.17 -17.04 4.62
CA ASN A 86 1.22 -17.80 5.86
C ASN A 86 1.94 -17.02 6.96
N GLY A 87 1.28 -16.91 8.12
CA GLY A 87 1.81 -16.25 9.31
C GLY A 87 1.60 -14.75 9.38
N VAL A 88 1.03 -14.10 8.33
CA VAL A 88 0.64 -12.68 8.37
C VAL A 88 -0.49 -12.46 9.37
N ASP A 89 -1.44 -13.38 9.45
CA ASP A 89 -2.56 -13.40 10.40
C ASP A 89 -2.13 -13.31 11.87
N THR A 90 -0.96 -13.84 12.19
CA THR A 90 -0.40 -13.84 13.56
C THR A 90 0.77 -12.87 13.74
N TRP A 91 1.30 -12.32 12.65
CA TRP A 91 2.48 -11.46 12.65
C TRP A 91 2.35 -10.27 13.58
N PHE A 92 1.27 -9.52 13.47
CA PHE A 92 1.05 -8.28 14.21
C PHE A 92 1.04 -8.53 15.71
N LYS A 93 0.31 -9.55 16.17
CA LYS A 93 0.27 -9.94 17.58
C LYS A 93 1.65 -10.37 18.10
N ARG A 94 2.41 -11.10 17.29
CA ARG A 94 3.75 -11.56 17.66
C ARG A 94 4.73 -10.41 17.81
N ILE A 95 4.77 -9.50 16.83
CA ILE A 95 5.72 -8.37 16.85
C ILE A 95 5.34 -7.35 17.92
N ASN A 96 4.04 -7.10 18.15
CA ASN A 96 3.55 -6.24 19.23
C ASN A 96 3.95 -6.79 20.61
N LYS A 97 3.77 -8.11 20.82
CA LYS A 97 4.20 -8.77 22.05
C LYS A 97 5.72 -8.67 22.26
N TYR A 98 6.50 -8.82 21.19
CA TYR A 98 7.95 -8.67 21.23
C TYR A 98 8.37 -7.23 21.54
N GLY A 99 7.80 -6.25 20.83
CA GLY A 99 8.03 -4.83 21.08
C GLY A 99 7.75 -4.43 22.53
N LYS A 100 6.61 -4.88 23.07
CA LYS A 100 6.22 -4.61 24.46
C LYS A 100 7.27 -5.14 25.47
N LYS A 101 7.86 -6.32 25.24
CA LYS A 101 8.95 -6.84 26.08
C LYS A 101 10.20 -5.96 26.08
N LEU A 102 10.41 -5.19 25.01
CA LEU A 102 11.52 -4.25 24.84
C LEU A 102 11.16 -2.81 25.28
N GLY A 103 9.98 -2.59 25.85
CA GLY A 103 9.49 -1.26 26.22
C GLY A 103 9.09 -0.38 25.03
N LEU A 104 8.81 -1.01 23.87
CA LEU A 104 8.40 -0.36 22.65
C LEU A 104 6.88 -0.49 22.42
N GLU A 105 6.28 0.53 21.83
CA GLU A 105 4.94 0.53 21.23
C GLU A 105 5.11 0.44 19.72
N VAL A 106 4.63 -0.66 19.13
CA VAL A 106 4.72 -0.89 17.67
C VAL A 106 3.40 -0.48 17.03
N GLU A 107 3.46 0.44 16.10
CA GLU A 107 2.32 0.87 15.29
C GLU A 107 2.50 0.36 13.86
N HIS A 108 1.39 -0.08 13.23
CA HIS A 108 1.38 -0.65 11.89
C HIS A 108 0.63 0.27 10.93
N TYR A 109 1.20 0.45 9.73
CA TYR A 109 0.66 1.33 8.70
C TYR A 109 0.73 0.66 7.33
N ILE A 110 -0.28 0.87 6.50
CA ILE A 110 -0.22 0.51 5.08
C ILE A 110 0.08 1.75 4.24
N ILE A 111 0.95 1.59 3.23
CA ILE A 111 1.17 2.56 2.15
C ILE A 111 1.14 1.79 0.83
N SER A 112 0.00 1.77 0.15
CA SER A 112 -0.25 0.92 -1.01
C SER A 112 -0.77 1.71 -2.22
N SER A 113 -0.46 1.25 -3.43
CA SER A 113 -1.10 1.73 -4.66
C SER A 113 -2.39 0.97 -5.01
N GLY A 114 -2.79 0.02 -4.18
CA GLY A 114 -4.07 -0.68 -4.26
C GLY A 114 -5.23 0.15 -3.70
N MET A 115 -6.40 -0.48 -3.55
CA MET A 115 -7.64 0.16 -3.10
C MET A 115 -7.79 0.09 -1.58
N LYS A 116 -8.04 1.25 -0.96
CA LYS A 116 -8.27 1.38 0.49
C LYS A 116 -9.45 0.54 0.95
N GLU A 117 -10.54 0.59 0.21
CA GLU A 117 -11.77 -0.13 0.50
C GLU A 117 -11.57 -1.66 0.50
N ILE A 118 -10.66 -2.16 -0.31
CA ILE A 118 -10.27 -3.58 -0.29
C ILE A 118 -9.47 -3.88 0.98
N ILE A 119 -8.46 -3.07 1.28
CA ILE A 119 -7.56 -3.31 2.42
C ILE A 119 -8.29 -3.18 3.75
N GLU A 120 -9.25 -2.25 3.87
CA GLU A 120 -10.09 -2.07 5.07
C GLU A 120 -10.98 -3.29 5.37
N ASN A 121 -11.14 -4.20 4.41
CA ASN A 121 -11.97 -5.39 4.54
C ASN A 121 -11.20 -6.71 4.58
N VAL A 122 -9.87 -6.67 4.70
CA VAL A 122 -9.09 -7.90 4.93
C VAL A 122 -9.13 -8.28 6.41
N MET A 123 -8.90 -9.57 6.68
CA MET A 123 -8.99 -10.13 8.04
C MET A 123 -8.05 -9.51 9.09
N VAL A 124 -7.05 -8.75 8.67
CA VAL A 124 -6.07 -8.10 9.56
C VAL A 124 -6.19 -6.56 9.53
N ALA A 125 -7.25 -6.01 8.96
CA ALA A 125 -7.43 -4.57 8.78
C ALA A 125 -7.35 -3.80 10.12
N ASP A 126 -7.91 -4.35 11.18
CA ASP A 126 -7.91 -3.74 12.53
C ASP A 126 -6.52 -3.65 13.18
N GLU A 127 -5.51 -4.32 12.63
CA GLU A 127 -4.13 -4.23 13.11
C GLU A 127 -3.43 -2.96 12.61
N PHE A 128 -3.97 -2.28 11.59
CA PHE A 128 -3.39 -1.08 11.03
C PHE A 128 -3.95 0.18 11.70
N LYS A 129 -3.06 1.00 12.21
CA LYS A 129 -3.42 2.30 12.77
C LYS A 129 -3.95 3.27 11.71
N HIS A 130 -3.41 3.19 10.49
CA HIS A 130 -3.88 3.93 9.34
C HIS A 130 -3.52 3.22 8.03
N ILE A 131 -4.39 3.36 7.03
CA ILE A 131 -4.24 2.78 5.70
C ILE A 131 -4.20 3.91 4.67
N TYR A 132 -3.04 4.15 4.07
CA TYR A 132 -2.85 5.04 2.93
C TYR A 132 -2.89 4.23 1.65
N ALA A 133 -3.93 4.42 0.85
CA ALA A 133 -4.12 3.71 -0.41
C ALA A 133 -5.00 4.52 -1.36
N CYS A 134 -5.12 4.11 -2.62
CA CYS A 134 -6.05 4.73 -3.54
C CYS A 134 -7.49 4.54 -3.05
N SER A 135 -8.34 5.53 -3.28
CA SER A 135 -9.77 5.46 -2.97
C SER A 135 -10.58 6.26 -3.97
N TYR A 136 -11.87 5.96 -4.05
CA TYR A 136 -12.82 6.78 -4.80
C TYR A 136 -13.61 7.72 -3.91
N PHE A 137 -14.06 8.82 -4.49
CA PHE A 137 -15.20 9.58 -4.00
C PHE A 137 -16.48 8.82 -4.39
N TYR A 138 -17.34 8.60 -3.42
CA TYR A 138 -18.63 7.94 -3.60
C TYR A 138 -19.77 8.93 -3.44
N ASP A 139 -20.77 8.82 -4.31
CA ASP A 139 -22.01 9.60 -4.16
C ASP A 139 -22.94 9.01 -3.09
N GLU A 140 -24.13 9.60 -2.95
CA GLU A 140 -25.17 9.18 -2.01
C GLU A 140 -25.68 7.75 -2.21
N ASN A 141 -25.45 7.18 -3.38
CA ASN A 141 -25.82 5.78 -3.71
C ASN A 141 -24.62 4.82 -3.57
N GLU A 142 -23.52 5.27 -2.97
CA GLU A 142 -22.24 4.54 -2.86
C GLU A 142 -21.62 4.15 -4.20
N PHE A 143 -21.90 4.91 -5.27
CA PHE A 143 -21.28 4.72 -6.58
C PHE A 143 -19.97 5.50 -6.67
N ALA A 144 -18.91 4.83 -7.11
CA ALA A 144 -17.61 5.45 -7.36
C ALA A 144 -17.72 6.46 -8.51
N ARG A 145 -17.35 7.71 -8.26
CA ARG A 145 -17.47 8.82 -9.23
C ARG A 145 -16.13 9.33 -9.69
N TRP A 146 -15.20 9.48 -8.79
CA TRP A 146 -13.90 10.06 -9.10
C TRP A 146 -12.83 9.54 -8.13
N PRO A 147 -11.58 9.32 -8.55
CA PRO A 147 -10.49 9.02 -7.63
C PRO A 147 -10.32 10.14 -6.59
N ALA A 148 -10.59 9.84 -5.33
CA ALA A 148 -10.40 10.76 -4.22
C ALA A 148 -8.94 10.81 -3.77
N GLN A 149 -8.27 9.65 -3.76
CA GLN A 149 -6.85 9.51 -3.44
C GLN A 149 -6.15 8.67 -4.51
N ILE A 150 -5.00 9.14 -4.99
CA ILE A 150 -4.14 8.41 -5.92
C ILE A 150 -2.77 8.27 -5.29
N VAL A 151 -2.39 7.03 -5.02
CA VAL A 151 -1.12 6.69 -4.36
C VAL A 151 -0.24 5.97 -5.38
N ASN A 152 0.68 6.68 -5.99
CA ASN A 152 1.71 6.10 -6.85
C ASN A 152 3.04 5.97 -6.09
N TYR A 153 4.04 5.32 -6.71
CA TYR A 153 5.32 5.04 -6.05
C TYR A 153 6.09 6.29 -5.57
N THR A 154 5.87 7.46 -6.15
CA THR A 154 6.49 8.71 -5.67
C THR A 154 5.67 9.36 -4.57
N THR A 155 4.35 9.39 -4.70
CA THR A 155 3.47 9.97 -3.67
C THR A 155 3.43 9.13 -2.39
N LYS A 156 3.80 7.83 -2.42
CA LYS A 156 3.98 7.00 -1.22
C LYS A 156 4.86 7.68 -0.17
N THR A 157 5.88 8.43 -0.57
CA THR A 157 6.83 9.05 0.36
C THR A 157 6.21 10.10 1.28
N GLN A 158 5.15 10.81 0.84
CA GLN A 158 4.49 11.81 1.68
C GLN A 158 3.91 11.21 2.96
N TYR A 159 3.42 9.97 2.87
CA TYR A 159 2.79 9.31 4.02
C TYR A 159 3.80 8.93 5.11
N ILE A 160 5.08 8.72 4.74
CA ILE A 160 6.15 8.55 5.71
C ILE A 160 6.29 9.81 6.58
N PHE A 161 6.18 11.01 5.97
CA PHE A 161 6.23 12.27 6.72
C PHE A 161 4.99 12.49 7.58
N ARG A 162 3.80 12.07 7.12
CA ARG A 162 2.57 12.10 7.91
C ARG A 162 2.69 11.21 9.16
N ILE A 163 3.18 10.00 9.00
CA ILE A 163 3.44 9.08 10.12
C ILE A 163 4.51 9.64 11.05
N ASN A 164 5.58 10.22 10.51
CA ASN A 164 6.65 10.84 11.27
C ASN A 164 6.14 11.94 12.22
N LYS A 165 5.20 12.75 11.74
CA LYS A 165 4.59 13.84 12.49
C LYS A 165 3.31 13.45 13.24
N GLN A 166 2.76 12.26 12.99
CA GLN A 166 1.45 11.79 13.46
C GLN A 166 0.27 12.69 13.01
N VAL A 167 0.41 13.33 11.84
CA VAL A 167 -0.64 14.04 11.12
C VAL A 167 -1.22 13.08 10.09
N LEU A 168 -2.10 12.21 10.53
CA LEU A 168 -2.54 11.05 9.75
C LEU A 168 -3.64 11.38 8.74
N ASP A 169 -4.44 12.42 8.98
CA ASP A 169 -5.50 12.85 8.05
C ASP A 169 -4.88 13.39 6.76
N GLU A 170 -5.27 12.79 5.63
CA GLU A 170 -4.78 13.16 4.28
C GLU A 170 -5.17 14.59 3.88
N ASN A 171 -6.23 15.14 4.46
CA ASN A 171 -6.72 16.49 4.18
C ASN A 171 -6.03 17.56 5.02
N ASP A 172 -5.36 17.18 6.11
CA ASP A 172 -4.63 18.09 6.97
C ASP A 172 -3.26 18.43 6.37
N SER A 173 -3.23 19.50 5.58
CA SER A 173 -1.99 20.04 4.98
C SER A 173 -1.33 21.09 5.85
N GLU A 174 -2.07 21.76 6.73
CA GLU A 174 -1.58 22.83 7.59
C GLU A 174 -0.64 22.26 8.66
N ASP A 175 -1.11 21.32 9.44
CA ASP A 175 -0.32 20.67 10.48
C ASP A 175 0.84 19.88 9.88
N LEU A 176 0.63 19.25 8.71
CA LEU A 176 1.72 18.56 8.01
C LEU A 176 2.89 19.49 7.68
N ASN A 177 2.62 20.73 7.28
CA ASN A 177 3.64 21.71 6.92
C ASN A 177 4.19 22.50 8.12
N THR A 178 3.53 22.44 9.28
CA THR A 178 4.04 23.05 10.51
C THR A 178 5.41 22.48 10.88
N TYR A 179 6.36 23.39 11.18
CA TYR A 179 7.70 22.96 11.58
C TYR A 179 7.69 22.27 12.94
N ILE A 180 8.22 21.06 12.97
CA ILE A 180 8.49 20.30 14.21
C ILE A 180 9.97 19.92 14.18
N ASP A 181 10.72 20.29 15.24
CA ASP A 181 12.10 19.86 15.37
C ASP A 181 12.21 18.35 15.18
N PRO A 182 13.12 17.85 14.33
CA PRO A 182 13.28 16.42 14.09
C PRO A 182 13.42 15.57 15.36
N LYS A 183 13.99 16.13 16.43
CA LYS A 183 14.15 15.46 17.73
C LYS A 183 12.84 15.33 18.52
N LEU A 184 11.85 16.17 18.21
CA LEU A 184 10.56 16.21 18.89
C LEU A 184 9.46 15.49 18.09
N ARG A 185 9.78 14.98 16.93
CA ARG A 185 8.78 14.25 16.11
C ARG A 185 8.33 12.96 16.81
N PRO A 186 7.02 12.68 16.83
CA PRO A 186 6.47 11.52 17.54
C PRO A 186 7.08 10.17 17.14
N ILE A 187 7.32 9.96 15.84
CA ILE A 187 7.99 8.76 15.31
C ILE A 187 9.12 9.19 14.38
N PRO A 188 10.37 9.35 14.88
CA PRO A 188 11.52 9.66 14.04
C PRO A 188 11.76 8.60 12.97
N LEU A 189 12.26 8.98 11.80
CA LEU A 189 12.55 8.05 10.69
C LEU A 189 13.50 6.92 11.10
N THR A 190 14.40 7.18 12.06
CA THR A 190 15.28 6.17 12.67
C THR A 190 14.54 5.04 13.39
N LYS A 191 13.25 5.25 13.71
CA LYS A 191 12.36 4.27 14.36
C LYS A 191 11.29 3.71 13.42
N MET A 192 11.54 3.79 12.13
CA MET A 192 10.66 3.25 11.11
C MET A 192 11.29 2.05 10.42
N VAL A 193 10.44 1.09 10.09
CA VAL A 193 10.77 -0.07 9.25
C VAL A 193 9.81 -0.06 8.06
N TYR A 194 10.33 -0.08 6.84
CA TYR A 194 9.54 -0.19 5.62
C TYR A 194 9.67 -1.59 5.04
N VAL A 195 8.56 -2.24 4.75
CA VAL A 195 8.51 -3.63 4.25
C VAL A 195 7.77 -3.64 2.92
N ALA A 196 8.42 -4.09 1.85
CA ALA A 196 7.81 -4.19 0.53
C ALA A 196 8.51 -5.22 -0.38
N ASP A 197 7.87 -5.61 -1.49
CA ASP A 197 8.35 -6.62 -2.43
C ASP A 197 9.09 -6.04 -3.64
N GLY A 198 8.88 -4.77 -3.98
CA GLY A 198 9.11 -4.32 -5.34
C GLY A 198 9.85 -3.00 -5.55
N LEU A 199 10.05 -2.74 -6.85
CA LEU A 199 10.75 -1.54 -7.33
C LEU A 199 9.93 -0.25 -7.14
N THR A 200 8.63 -0.38 -7.04
CA THR A 200 7.70 0.75 -6.79
C THR A 200 7.90 1.39 -5.43
N ASP A 201 8.50 0.65 -4.48
CA ASP A 201 8.72 1.07 -3.11
C ASP A 201 10.14 1.61 -2.85
N VAL A 202 10.99 1.58 -3.86
CA VAL A 202 12.38 2.07 -3.76
C VAL A 202 12.49 3.48 -3.19
N PRO A 203 11.66 4.47 -3.59
CA PRO A 203 11.72 5.80 -2.99
C PRO A 203 11.50 5.79 -1.47
N CYS A 204 10.52 5.00 -1.01
CA CYS A 204 10.22 4.84 0.42
C CYS A 204 11.33 4.10 1.17
N MET A 205 11.81 2.98 0.60
CA MET A 205 12.90 2.18 1.17
C MET A 205 14.16 3.02 1.35
N ARG A 206 14.56 3.77 0.31
CA ARG A 206 15.73 4.65 0.35
C ARG A 206 15.57 5.76 1.37
N LEU A 207 14.43 6.45 1.34
CA LEU A 207 14.15 7.53 2.28
C LEU A 207 14.34 7.07 3.72
N ILE A 208 13.72 5.96 4.11
CA ILE A 208 13.82 5.44 5.47
C ILE A 208 15.26 5.01 5.80
N LYS A 209 15.91 4.28 4.89
CA LYS A 209 17.30 3.83 5.08
C LYS A 209 18.27 4.99 5.23
N GLU A 210 18.22 5.99 4.35
CA GLU A 210 19.11 7.16 4.34
C GLU A 210 18.98 7.99 5.63
N TYR A 211 17.79 8.02 6.23
CA TYR A 211 17.57 8.69 7.51
C TYR A 211 17.75 7.78 8.75
N GLY A 212 18.37 6.62 8.58
CA GLY A 212 18.78 5.74 9.69
C GLY A 212 17.72 4.74 10.17
N GLY A 213 16.56 4.66 9.50
CA GLY A 213 15.57 3.60 9.69
C GLY A 213 16.00 2.28 9.02
N ARG A 214 15.05 1.37 8.81
CA ARG A 214 15.34 0.08 8.19
C ARG A 214 14.34 -0.21 7.07
N SER A 215 14.82 -0.87 6.01
CA SER A 215 14.00 -1.33 4.89
C SER A 215 14.23 -2.81 4.66
N VAL A 216 13.13 -3.53 4.47
CA VAL A 216 13.12 -4.98 4.29
C VAL A 216 12.48 -5.30 2.94
N ALA A 217 13.24 -5.96 2.06
CA ALA A 217 12.72 -6.46 0.80
C ALA A 217 12.19 -7.89 1.01
N VAL A 218 10.89 -8.08 0.80
CA VAL A 218 10.26 -9.41 0.89
C VAL A 218 9.98 -9.97 -0.50
N TYR A 219 9.86 -11.27 -0.61
CA TYR A 219 9.52 -11.91 -1.89
C TYR A 219 8.84 -13.25 -1.68
N ASN A 220 8.04 -13.65 -2.67
CA ASN A 220 7.49 -15.00 -2.70
C ASN A 220 8.61 -15.99 -3.06
N GLU A 221 8.90 -16.93 -2.15
CA GLU A 221 9.97 -17.94 -2.31
C GLU A 221 9.84 -18.80 -3.58
N LYS A 222 8.61 -18.98 -4.09
CA LYS A 222 8.32 -19.71 -5.33
C LYS A 222 8.61 -18.89 -6.59
N SER A 223 8.88 -17.59 -6.47
CA SER A 223 9.14 -16.68 -7.60
C SER A 223 10.62 -16.36 -7.74
N VAL A 224 11.29 -17.00 -8.67
CA VAL A 224 12.70 -16.71 -9.02
C VAL A 224 12.87 -15.22 -9.40
N LYS A 225 11.89 -14.65 -10.11
CA LYS A 225 11.92 -13.22 -10.51
C LYS A 225 11.86 -12.31 -9.28
N ALA A 226 10.93 -12.56 -8.35
CA ALA A 226 10.79 -11.74 -7.14
C ALA A 226 12.05 -11.83 -6.27
N LYS A 227 12.62 -13.04 -6.10
CA LYS A 227 13.89 -13.22 -5.39
C LYS A 227 15.01 -12.38 -5.99
N LYS A 228 15.19 -12.40 -7.33
CA LYS A 228 16.21 -11.59 -8.01
C LYS A 228 16.02 -10.09 -7.81
N ILE A 229 14.76 -9.61 -7.72
CA ILE A 229 14.46 -8.22 -7.44
C ILE A 229 14.89 -7.88 -6.01
N ALA A 230 14.50 -8.66 -5.00
CA ALA A 230 14.90 -8.45 -3.61
C ALA A 230 16.43 -8.45 -3.44
N GLU A 231 17.13 -9.44 -4.01
CA GLU A 231 18.60 -9.51 -4.01
C GLU A 231 19.23 -8.28 -4.69
N LYS A 232 18.63 -7.78 -5.77
CA LYS A 232 19.06 -6.54 -6.44
C LYS A 232 18.92 -5.33 -5.54
N LEU A 233 17.79 -5.19 -4.84
CA LEU A 233 17.57 -4.08 -3.91
C LEU A 233 18.61 -4.04 -2.78
N ILE A 234 18.99 -5.21 -2.25
CA ILE A 234 20.05 -5.33 -1.23
C ILE A 234 21.41 -4.94 -1.83
N ARG A 235 21.79 -5.56 -2.99
CA ARG A 235 23.07 -5.31 -3.63
C ARG A 235 23.27 -3.84 -4.05
N GLU A 236 22.19 -3.17 -4.46
CA GLU A 236 22.19 -1.75 -4.83
C GLU A 236 22.02 -0.83 -3.61
N GLU A 237 22.09 -1.39 -2.42
CA GLU A 237 21.95 -0.67 -1.14
C GLU A 237 20.63 0.10 -0.97
N ARG A 238 19.57 -0.30 -1.68
CA ARG A 238 18.24 0.32 -1.61
C ARG A 238 17.42 -0.21 -0.44
N ALA A 239 17.69 -1.42 0.01
CA ALA A 239 17.13 -2.02 1.23
C ALA A 239 18.25 -2.51 2.16
N ASN A 240 17.89 -2.80 3.43
CA ASN A 240 18.86 -3.31 4.42
C ASN A 240 18.86 -4.85 4.45
N TYR A 241 17.68 -5.46 4.28
CA TYR A 241 17.45 -6.90 4.44
C TYR A 241 16.53 -7.40 3.34
#